data_052c74cf5369f2bfc819d8e5ab6fe728
#
_entry.id   052c74cf5369f2bfc819d8e5ab6fe728
#
_cell.length_a   1.000
_cell.length_b   1.000
_cell.length_c   1.000
_cell.angle_alpha   90.00
_cell.angle_beta   90.00
_cell.angle_gamma   90.00
#
_symmetry.space_group_name_H-M   'P 1'
#
loop_
_entity.id
_entity.type
_entity.pdbx_description
1 polymer ?
#
loop_
_entity_poly.entity_id
_entity_poly.type
_entity_poly.pdbx_seq_one_letter_code
_entity_poly.pdbx_strand_id
1 'polypeptide(L)'
;MPPQHCLPFTDKLCYESVFNSLSARNIVKVVAMLLQEQRVLLVSSQMDTLTLCAEAFISLLYPFKWMHPLVPLLPTQLIEYLEAPTPYLMGVTTPVYESDDCQSVLEGVIVVQLDYDKVIVPKGVKVENFPKSFVKKMEKVFSQNIPPPSSRPDFWNS
;
A
#
# COMPACT_ATOMS: atom_id res chain seq x y z
N MET A 1 -14.94 12.42 -14.26
CA MET A 1 -14.08 12.35 -14.39
C MET A 1 -13.44 11.70 -14.77
N PRO A 2 -13.17 11.76 -15.03
CA PRO A 2 -12.47 11.02 -15.38
C PRO A 2 -11.61 10.56 -14.80
N PRO A 3 -11.52 10.28 -14.34
CA PRO A 3 -10.57 10.05 -13.83
C PRO A 3 -9.79 9.24 -14.22
N GLN A 4 -9.90 9.06 -14.64
CA GLN A 4 -9.29 8.50 -15.07
C GLN A 4 -8.16 8.53 -15.11
N HIS A 5 -8.02 9.27 -14.80
CA HIS A 5 -6.88 9.55 -14.65
C HIS A 5 -6.07 8.72 -13.93
N CYS A 6 -6.46 7.93 -13.30
CA CYS A 6 -5.70 6.98 -12.58
C CYS A 6 -5.20 5.89 -13.45
N LEU A 7 -4.83 6.20 -14.61
CA LEU A 7 -4.26 5.21 -15.50
C LEU A 7 -2.87 4.81 -15.01
N PRO A 8 -2.52 3.55 -15.14
CA PRO A 8 -1.28 3.03 -14.59
C PRO A 8 -0.01 3.73 -15.09
N PHE A 9 -0.09 4.40 -16.20
CA PHE A 9 1.09 5.04 -16.76
C PHE A 9 1.06 6.56 -16.67
N THR A 10 0.08 7.12 -15.98
CA THR A 10 -0.06 8.58 -15.98
C THR A 10 0.73 9.26 -14.89
N ASP A 11 1.05 8.58 -13.81
CA ASP A 11 1.76 9.24 -12.73
C ASP A 11 2.96 8.42 -12.28
N LYS A 12 4.08 8.76 -12.84
CA LYS A 12 5.35 8.14 -12.54
C LYS A 12 5.73 8.30 -11.07
N LEU A 13 5.37 9.43 -10.45
CA LEU A 13 5.71 9.69 -9.06
C LEU A 13 5.04 8.70 -8.10
N CYS A 14 3.80 8.30 -8.40
CA CYS A 14 3.10 7.32 -7.59
C CYS A 14 3.86 5.99 -7.59
N TYR A 15 4.25 5.51 -8.76
CA TYR A 15 4.99 4.26 -8.86
C TYR A 15 6.37 4.34 -8.24
N GLU A 16 7.08 5.44 -8.47
CA GLU A 16 8.38 5.63 -7.86
C GLU A 16 8.29 5.59 -6.34
N SER A 17 7.26 6.20 -5.78
CA SER A 17 7.07 6.23 -4.34
C SER A 17 6.89 4.82 -3.77
N VAL A 18 6.02 4.01 -4.38
CA VAL A 18 5.77 2.67 -3.89
C VAL A 18 6.98 1.76 -4.08
N PHE A 19 7.69 1.89 -5.21
CA PHE A 19 8.87 1.06 -5.46
C PHE A 19 10.08 1.48 -4.64
N ASN A 20 10.12 2.71 -4.15
CA ASN A 20 11.15 3.15 -3.21
C ASN A 20 10.85 2.71 -1.79
N SER A 21 9.58 2.51 -1.47
CA SER A 21 9.14 2.15 -0.11
C SER A 21 9.12 0.66 0.11
N LEU A 22 8.73 -0.12 -0.90
CA LEU A 22 8.54 -1.56 -0.76
C LEU A 22 9.33 -2.34 -1.82
N SER A 23 9.80 -3.52 -1.44
CA SER A 23 10.38 -4.45 -2.38
C SER A 23 9.31 -4.99 -3.32
N ALA A 24 9.73 -5.50 -4.49
CA ALA A 24 8.79 -6.07 -5.46
C ALA A 24 7.94 -7.18 -4.84
N ARG A 25 8.55 -8.01 -4.00
CA ARG A 25 7.84 -9.11 -3.31
C ARG A 25 6.72 -8.57 -2.43
N ASN A 26 6.99 -7.53 -1.64
CA ASN A 26 5.98 -6.94 -0.77
C ASN A 26 4.89 -6.22 -1.55
N ILE A 27 5.24 -5.58 -2.66
CA ILE A 27 4.25 -4.94 -3.54
C ILE A 27 3.27 -5.99 -4.08
N VAL A 28 3.78 -7.10 -4.58
CA VAL A 28 2.94 -8.20 -5.07
C VAL A 28 2.05 -8.75 -3.96
N LYS A 29 2.61 -8.89 -2.76
CA LYS A 29 1.88 -9.37 -1.59
C LYS A 29 0.72 -8.45 -1.23
N VAL A 30 0.96 -7.14 -1.21
CA VAL A 30 -0.09 -6.15 -0.91
C VAL A 30 -1.17 -6.16 -1.99
N VAL A 31 -0.79 -6.24 -3.25
CA VAL A 31 -1.75 -6.33 -4.35
C VAL A 31 -2.63 -7.58 -4.19
N ALA A 32 -2.03 -8.72 -3.84
CA ALA A 32 -2.79 -9.94 -3.60
C ALA A 32 -3.80 -9.77 -2.46
N MET A 33 -3.40 -9.10 -1.39
CA MET A 33 -4.28 -8.83 -0.26
C MET A 33 -5.45 -7.92 -0.64
N LEU A 34 -5.18 -6.90 -1.44
CA LEU A 34 -6.23 -5.99 -1.90
C LEU A 34 -7.21 -6.72 -2.81
N LEU A 35 -6.73 -7.59 -3.70
CA LEU A 35 -7.59 -8.39 -4.55
C LEU A 35 -8.45 -9.38 -3.77
N GLN A 36 -8.00 -9.80 -2.60
CA GLN A 36 -8.75 -10.66 -1.70
C GLN A 36 -9.68 -9.87 -0.77
N GLU A 37 -9.80 -8.57 -1.01
CA GLU A 37 -10.70 -7.70 -0.25
C GLU A 37 -10.40 -7.71 1.25
N GLN A 38 -9.12 -7.57 1.60
CA GLN A 38 -8.70 -7.45 2.99
C GLN A 38 -8.67 -5.99 3.45
N ARG A 39 -8.66 -5.79 4.76
CA ARG A 39 -8.49 -4.46 5.34
C ARG A 39 -7.01 -4.16 5.42
N VAL A 40 -6.56 -3.11 4.75
CA VAL A 40 -5.14 -2.77 4.66
C VAL A 40 -4.91 -1.35 5.16
N LEU A 41 -3.97 -1.19 6.07
CA LEU A 41 -3.55 0.10 6.61
C LEU A 41 -2.11 0.37 6.19
N LEU A 42 -1.90 1.48 5.49
CA LEU A 42 -0.57 1.95 5.14
C LEU A 42 -0.06 2.88 6.24
N VAL A 43 1.21 2.73 6.61
CA VAL A 43 1.84 3.56 7.65
C VAL A 43 3.13 4.15 7.12
N SER A 44 3.28 5.46 7.24
CA SER A 44 4.52 6.16 6.87
C SER A 44 4.64 7.43 7.70
N SER A 45 5.86 7.87 7.92
CA SER A 45 6.12 9.18 8.54
C SER A 45 5.85 10.34 7.58
N GLN A 46 5.75 10.06 6.27
CA GLN A 46 5.55 11.06 5.24
C GLN A 46 4.14 10.96 4.67
N MET A 47 3.37 12.05 4.79
CA MET A 47 2.00 12.08 4.26
C MET A 47 1.96 11.91 2.74
N ASP A 48 2.92 12.50 2.04
CA ASP A 48 2.98 12.38 0.59
C ASP A 48 3.20 10.93 0.16
N THR A 49 4.03 10.20 0.88
CA THR A 49 4.28 8.79 0.61
C THR A 49 2.99 7.98 0.74
N LEU A 50 2.19 8.26 1.76
CA LEU A 50 0.91 7.57 1.95
C LEU A 50 -0.03 7.79 0.77
N THR A 51 -0.18 9.04 0.33
CA THR A 51 -1.06 9.37 -0.77
C THR A 51 -0.60 8.75 -2.08
N LEU A 52 0.69 8.88 -2.38
CA LEU A 52 1.24 8.37 -3.64
C LEU A 52 1.20 6.84 -3.69
N CYS A 53 1.54 6.18 -2.58
CA CYS A 53 1.50 4.72 -2.53
C CYS A 53 0.08 4.18 -2.63
N ALA A 54 -0.88 4.82 -1.96
CA ALA A 54 -2.28 4.41 -2.04
C ALA A 54 -2.79 4.48 -3.49
N GLU A 55 -2.51 5.58 -4.18
CA GLU A 55 -2.88 5.72 -5.58
C GLU A 55 -2.19 4.70 -6.48
N ALA A 56 -0.92 4.44 -6.23
CA ALA A 56 -0.17 3.45 -6.98
C ALA A 56 -0.77 2.05 -6.82
N PHE A 57 -1.13 1.67 -5.60
CA PHE A 57 -1.76 0.36 -5.38
C PHE A 57 -3.09 0.24 -6.12
N ILE A 58 -3.91 1.28 -6.09
CA ILE A 58 -5.18 1.27 -6.83
C ILE A 58 -4.94 1.12 -8.34
N SER A 59 -3.94 1.82 -8.86
CA SER A 59 -3.56 1.70 -10.28
C SER A 59 -3.06 0.30 -10.62
N LEU A 60 -2.32 -0.33 -9.71
CA LEU A 60 -1.82 -1.69 -9.93
C LEU A 60 -2.94 -2.74 -9.94
N LEU A 61 -4.10 -2.42 -9.40
CA LEU A 61 -5.25 -3.33 -9.46
C LEU A 61 -5.93 -3.33 -10.82
N TYR A 62 -5.62 -2.36 -11.69
CA TYR A 62 -6.23 -2.30 -13.02
C TYR A 62 -6.07 -3.65 -13.75
N PRO A 63 -7.11 -4.14 -14.44
CA PRO A 63 -8.38 -3.47 -14.75
C PRO A 63 -9.48 -3.61 -13.68
N PHE A 64 -9.18 -4.18 -12.54
CA PHE A 64 -10.14 -4.30 -11.44
C PHE A 64 -10.33 -2.95 -10.78
N LYS A 65 -11.58 -2.63 -10.44
CA LYS A 65 -11.90 -1.39 -9.74
C LYS A 65 -11.99 -1.65 -8.25
N TRP A 66 -11.38 -0.76 -7.46
CA TRP A 66 -11.50 -0.80 -6.02
C TRP A 66 -12.82 -0.16 -5.62
N MET A 67 -13.75 -0.96 -5.15
CA MET A 67 -15.12 -0.52 -4.82
C MET A 67 -15.30 -0.22 -3.33
N HIS A 68 -14.24 -0.34 -2.55
CA HIS A 68 -14.26 -0.13 -1.10
C HIS A 68 -13.68 1.22 -0.74
N PRO A 69 -13.84 1.67 0.53
CA PRO A 69 -13.28 2.95 0.94
C PRO A 69 -11.77 3.07 0.68
N LEU A 70 -11.37 4.23 0.21
CA LEU A 70 -9.98 4.60 0.01
C LEU A 70 -9.74 5.92 0.72
N VAL A 71 -8.99 5.89 1.82
CA VAL A 71 -8.66 7.09 2.60
C VAL A 71 -7.15 7.13 2.79
N PRO A 72 -6.41 7.77 1.87
CA PRO A 72 -4.94 7.76 1.91
C PRO A 72 -4.36 8.38 3.17
N LEU A 73 -5.07 9.30 3.79
CA LEU A 73 -4.63 9.90 5.05
C LEU A 73 -5.85 10.05 5.96
N LEU A 74 -5.94 9.17 6.96
CA LEU A 74 -7.05 9.17 7.90
C LEU A 74 -6.74 10.12 9.05
N PRO A 75 -7.61 11.14 9.32
CA PRO A 75 -7.41 12.03 10.45
C PRO A 75 -7.52 11.29 11.78
N THR A 76 -6.80 11.78 12.79
CA THR A 76 -6.84 11.21 14.14
C THR A 76 -8.27 11.11 14.68
N GLN A 77 -9.11 12.09 14.37
CA GLN A 77 -10.48 12.12 14.85
C GLN A 77 -11.35 11.00 14.28
N LEU A 78 -10.92 10.39 13.18
CA LEU A 78 -11.68 9.34 12.50
C LEU A 78 -11.04 7.96 12.64
N ILE A 79 -10.14 7.80 13.61
CA ILE A 79 -9.37 6.57 13.79
C ILE A 79 -10.27 5.34 13.97
N GLU A 80 -11.46 5.53 14.52
CA GLU A 80 -12.43 4.47 14.74
C GLU A 80 -12.93 3.82 13.44
N TYR A 81 -12.76 4.49 12.29
CA TYR A 81 -13.13 3.91 11.01
C TYR A 81 -12.31 2.67 10.68
N LEU A 82 -11.16 2.50 11.32
CA LEU A 82 -10.33 1.30 11.14
C LEU A 82 -10.99 0.04 11.68
N GLU A 83 -12.01 0.18 12.54
CA GLU A 83 -12.78 -0.96 13.05
C GLU A 83 -13.82 -1.47 12.06
N ALA A 84 -14.05 -0.77 10.95
CA ALA A 84 -15.07 -1.16 10.00
C ALA A 84 -14.88 -2.62 9.56
N PRO A 85 -15.95 -3.40 9.50
CA PRO A 85 -15.85 -4.83 9.11
C PRO A 85 -15.65 -5.03 7.61
N THR A 86 -15.83 -3.98 6.82
CA THR A 86 -15.70 -4.06 5.37
C THR A 86 -14.25 -3.84 4.93
N PRO A 87 -13.86 -4.34 3.75
CA PRO A 87 -12.52 -4.08 3.22
C PRO A 87 -12.26 -2.58 3.07
N TYR A 88 -11.02 -2.18 3.21
CA TYR A 88 -10.62 -0.79 2.98
C TYR A 88 -9.13 -0.70 2.68
N LEU A 89 -8.72 0.45 2.13
CA LEU A 89 -7.34 0.85 2.04
C LEU A 89 -7.24 2.24 2.64
N MET A 90 -6.62 2.32 3.81
CA MET A 90 -6.47 3.57 4.54
C MET A 90 -5.01 3.78 4.92
N GLY A 91 -4.65 5.02 5.20
CA GLY A 91 -3.30 5.38 5.60
C GLY A 91 -3.30 6.25 6.84
N VAL A 92 -2.30 6.07 7.69
CA VAL A 92 -2.05 6.93 8.86
C VAL A 92 -0.58 7.24 8.96
N THR A 93 -0.25 8.37 9.59
CA THR A 93 1.14 8.70 9.86
C THR A 93 1.66 7.85 11.02
N THR A 94 2.98 7.72 11.11
CA THR A 94 3.62 6.92 12.15
C THR A 94 3.21 7.33 13.57
N PRO A 95 3.18 8.62 13.94
CA PRO A 95 2.72 9.01 15.28
C PRO A 95 1.30 8.55 15.58
N VAL A 96 0.41 8.62 14.61
CA VAL A 96 -0.98 8.17 14.78
C VAL A 96 -1.02 6.65 14.93
N TYR A 97 -0.26 5.92 14.12
CA TYR A 97 -0.18 4.46 14.20
C TYR A 97 0.30 4.00 15.58
N GLU A 98 1.29 4.68 16.14
CA GLU A 98 1.86 4.31 17.44
C GLU A 98 0.99 4.71 18.63
N SER A 99 -0.07 5.48 18.41
CA SER A 99 -0.97 5.86 19.50
C SER A 99 -1.75 4.65 20.02
N ASP A 100 -2.08 4.68 21.31
CA ASP A 100 -2.86 3.60 21.92
C ASP A 100 -4.24 3.47 21.28
N ASP A 101 -4.84 4.59 20.92
CA ASP A 101 -6.16 4.60 20.29
C ASP A 101 -6.13 3.84 18.96
N CYS A 102 -5.09 4.06 18.17
CA CYS A 102 -4.96 3.36 16.90
C CYS A 102 -4.69 1.87 17.12
N GLN A 103 -3.77 1.55 18.03
CA GLN A 103 -3.42 0.15 18.30
C GLN A 103 -4.63 -0.66 18.78
N SER A 104 -5.54 -0.04 19.48
CA SER A 104 -6.73 -0.71 20.01
C SER A 104 -7.75 -1.08 18.94
N VAL A 105 -7.69 -0.46 17.75
CA VAL A 105 -8.69 -0.66 16.69
C VAL A 105 -8.14 -1.46 15.50
N LEU A 106 -6.96 -2.06 15.63
CA LEU A 106 -6.28 -2.74 14.51
C LEU A 106 -6.49 -4.25 14.48
N GLU A 107 -7.45 -4.78 15.22
CA GLU A 107 -7.72 -6.21 15.20
C GLU A 107 -8.10 -6.67 13.78
N GLY A 108 -7.37 -7.64 13.25
CA GLY A 108 -7.63 -8.18 11.92
C GLY A 108 -7.23 -7.30 10.77
N VAL A 109 -6.49 -6.21 11.01
CA VAL A 109 -6.06 -5.28 9.98
C VAL A 109 -4.63 -5.59 9.56
N ILE A 110 -4.40 -5.69 8.25
CA ILE A 110 -3.05 -5.88 7.71
C ILE A 110 -2.36 -4.51 7.68
N VAL A 111 -1.17 -4.45 8.28
CA VAL A 111 -0.40 -3.20 8.37
C VAL A 111 0.79 -3.26 7.42
N VAL A 112 0.92 -2.25 6.58
CA VAL A 112 2.04 -2.12 5.66
C VAL A 112 2.87 -0.91 6.09
N GLN A 113 4.06 -1.17 6.62
CA GLN A 113 4.98 -0.12 7.06
C GLN A 113 5.87 0.29 5.90
N LEU A 114 5.51 1.38 5.25
CA LEU A 114 6.21 1.85 4.05
C LEU A 114 7.64 2.30 4.32
N ASP A 115 7.90 2.83 5.53
CA ASP A 115 9.23 3.31 5.88
C ASP A 115 10.21 2.16 6.13
N TYR A 116 9.70 0.96 6.40
CA TYR A 116 10.54 -0.19 6.79
C TYR A 116 10.42 -1.38 5.83
N ASP A 117 9.70 -1.23 4.73
CA ASP A 117 9.47 -2.33 3.78
C ASP A 117 8.96 -3.59 4.48
N LYS A 118 7.92 -3.42 5.29
CA LYS A 118 7.40 -4.50 6.14
C LYS A 118 5.90 -4.63 6.03
N VAL A 119 5.43 -5.86 5.90
CA VAL A 119 4.00 -6.19 5.87
C VAL A 119 3.70 -7.07 7.08
N ILE A 120 2.78 -6.61 7.92
CA ILE A 120 2.39 -7.34 9.13
C ILE A 120 0.98 -7.90 8.93
N VAL A 121 0.87 -9.23 8.91
CA VAL A 121 -0.40 -9.91 8.79
C VAL A 121 -0.80 -10.42 10.17
N PRO A 122 -1.94 -9.99 10.74
CA PRO A 122 -2.34 -10.43 12.07
C PRO A 122 -2.67 -11.91 12.12
N LYS A 123 -2.57 -12.49 13.30
CA LYS A 123 -2.97 -13.88 13.51
C LYS A 123 -4.47 -14.02 13.21
N GLY A 124 -4.84 -15.11 12.57
CA GLY A 124 -6.23 -15.37 12.23
C GLY A 124 -6.67 -14.80 10.89
N VAL A 125 -5.89 -13.91 10.30
CA VAL A 125 -6.18 -13.41 8.96
C VAL A 125 -5.53 -14.35 7.95
N LYS A 126 -6.36 -14.97 7.11
CA LYS A 126 -5.86 -15.87 6.07
C LYS A 126 -5.68 -15.08 4.78
N VAL A 127 -4.47 -15.11 4.27
CA VAL A 127 -4.13 -14.46 3.01
C VAL A 127 -3.53 -15.52 2.08
N GLU A 128 -4.15 -15.68 0.92
CA GLU A 128 -3.60 -16.57 -0.09
C GLU A 128 -2.57 -15.80 -0.91
N ASN A 129 -1.42 -16.39 -1.09
CA ASN A 129 -0.39 -15.80 -1.94
C ASN A 129 -0.62 -16.23 -3.38
N PHE A 130 -0.19 -15.39 -4.31
CA PHE A 130 -0.14 -15.79 -5.71
C PHE A 130 0.81 -16.97 -5.87
N PRO A 131 0.62 -17.78 -6.92
CA PRO A 131 1.58 -18.87 -7.22
C PRO A 131 3.00 -18.34 -7.31
N LYS A 132 3.97 -19.11 -6.83
CA LYS A 132 5.37 -18.69 -6.81
C LYS A 132 5.87 -18.29 -8.20
N SER A 133 5.45 -19.00 -9.23
CA SER A 133 5.83 -18.68 -10.61
C SER A 133 5.34 -17.29 -11.03
N PHE A 134 4.12 -16.94 -10.63
CA PHE A 134 3.56 -15.62 -10.91
C PHE A 134 4.31 -14.52 -10.14
N VAL A 135 4.59 -14.76 -8.86
CA VAL A 135 5.33 -13.81 -8.03
C VAL A 135 6.71 -13.53 -8.64
N LYS A 136 7.41 -14.59 -9.07
CA LYS A 136 8.72 -14.43 -9.70
C LYS A 136 8.66 -13.63 -11.00
N LYS A 137 7.63 -13.88 -11.80
CA LYS A 137 7.42 -13.12 -13.04
C LYS A 137 7.17 -11.64 -12.75
N MET A 138 6.34 -11.35 -11.75
CA MET A 138 6.03 -9.97 -11.37
C MET A 138 7.25 -9.27 -10.79
N GLU A 139 8.00 -9.94 -9.95
CA GLU A 139 9.26 -9.40 -9.42
C GLU A 139 10.22 -9.05 -10.55
N LYS A 140 10.33 -9.93 -11.54
CA LYS A 140 11.20 -9.71 -12.69
C LYS A 140 10.75 -8.50 -13.51
N VAL A 141 9.44 -8.39 -13.76
CA VAL A 141 8.88 -7.26 -14.51
C VAL A 141 9.15 -5.95 -13.78
N PHE A 142 8.91 -5.91 -12.48
CA PHE A 142 9.15 -4.72 -11.69
C PHE A 142 10.64 -4.35 -11.67
N SER A 143 11.50 -5.35 -11.54
CA SER A 143 12.95 -5.11 -11.52
C SER A 143 13.49 -4.60 -12.85
N GLN A 144 12.89 -5.02 -13.96
CA GLN A 144 13.32 -4.59 -15.31
C GLN A 144 12.85 -3.18 -15.63
N ASN A 145 11.66 -2.83 -15.18
CA ASN A 145 11.05 -1.55 -15.53
C ASN A 145 11.41 -0.43 -14.55
N ILE A 146 11.90 -0.79 -13.39
CA ILE A 146 12.22 0.16 -12.33
C ILE A 146 13.62 -0.16 -11.84
N PRO A 147 14.56 0.78 -11.97
CA PRO A 147 15.94 0.52 -11.52
C PRO A 147 15.98 0.28 -10.02
N PRO A 148 16.95 -0.48 -9.53
CA PRO A 148 17.10 -0.72 -8.08
C PRO A 148 17.36 0.61 -7.35
N PRO A 149 17.00 0.69 -6.07
CA PRO A 149 17.15 1.93 -5.30
C PRO A 149 18.56 2.54 -5.35
N SER A 150 19.56 1.69 -5.40
CA SER A 150 20.97 2.14 -5.44
C SER A 150 21.35 2.85 -6.73
N SER A 151 20.63 2.66 -7.81
CA SER A 151 20.91 3.27 -9.11
C SER A 151 19.96 4.39 -9.46
N ARG A 152 19.00 4.71 -8.59
CA ARG A 152 18.04 5.77 -8.85
C ARG A 152 18.60 7.12 -8.47
N PRO A 153 18.20 8.18 -9.19
CA PRO A 153 18.56 9.52 -8.76
C PRO A 153 18.03 9.79 -7.36
N ASP A 154 18.82 10.50 -6.58
CA ASP A 154 18.49 10.78 -5.19
C ASP A 154 17.65 12.04 -5.08
N PHE A 155 16.41 11.97 -5.58
CA PHE A 155 15.50 13.12 -5.58
C PHE A 155 15.12 13.56 -4.18
N TRP A 156 15.14 12.63 -3.25
CA TRP A 156 14.55 12.85 -1.93
C TRP A 156 15.54 13.44 -0.94
N ASN A 157 16.83 13.42 -1.28
CA ASN A 157 17.89 13.93 -0.42
C ASN A 157 18.52 15.20 -0.95
N SER A 158 17.99 15.75 -1.99
CA SER A 158 18.51 17.01 -2.56
C SER A 158 17.85 18.23 -1.95
#